data_ced33d4a2343d8e481115bf2dc1d15f4
#
_entry.id   ced33d4a2343d8e481115bf2dc1d15f4
#
_cell.length_a   1.000
_cell.length_b   1.000
_cell.length_c   1.000
_cell.angle_alpha   90.00
_cell.angle_beta   90.00
_cell.angle_gamma   90.00
#
_symmetry.space_group_name_H-M   'P 1'
#
loop_
_entity.id
_entity.type
_entity.pdbx_description
1 polymer ?
#
loop_
_entity_poly.entity_id
_entity_poly.type
_entity_poly.pdbx_seq_one_letter_code
_entity_poly.pdbx_strand_id
1 'polypeptide(L)'
;MKVLITTDLYTTNTNGVVTSVRNLMEELEKKGHEIRVLTVSEKLKSRREDNIYYMKSLPLGAIYPDVRMPVSNYHHRFIKELIDWKPDLIHSQCEFFSYQYAGYISRKTGAPIVHTYHTLYEQYVTYIFPSQRIGAFFVGKLSKYRLRKAEAVVAPSAKVETVLRNYGLRNPIHVVPSGIALEQHKQRITEEERKRRRSALNIPEDALVLLNLGRLGTEKNLTEVLELFAMARAHNSKLLLLIVGDGPARHELEEKAANLGVSDHVIFTGMVAPEEVHAYYQLGDVFVSASTSETQGLTYVEAAANGLPLLCRKDPCLDGVLIEGRNGWEYEAEEEFCDILDAILRNPAQRQAAGDQSAQIASCFDKSNFAEQIEDIYESVVP
;
A
#
# COMPACT_ATOMS: atom_id res chain seq x y z
N MET A 1 -12.70 18.50 -15.39
CA MET A 1 -11.29 18.95 -15.60
C MET A 1 -10.53 17.92 -16.43
N LYS A 2 -9.48 18.37 -17.13
CA LYS A 2 -8.48 17.50 -17.78
C LYS A 2 -7.33 17.25 -16.81
N VAL A 3 -7.22 16.03 -16.31
CA VAL A 3 -6.20 15.68 -15.30
C VAL A 3 -5.16 14.75 -15.92
N LEU A 4 -3.89 15.16 -15.89
CA LEU A 4 -2.76 14.31 -16.27
C LEU A 4 -2.18 13.63 -15.03
N ILE A 5 -2.33 12.32 -14.92
CA ILE A 5 -1.68 11.53 -13.89
C ILE A 5 -0.30 11.09 -14.39
N THR A 6 0.76 11.28 -13.59
CA THR A 6 2.11 10.80 -13.90
C THR A 6 2.61 9.84 -12.83
N THR A 7 3.07 8.66 -13.23
CA THR A 7 3.55 7.62 -12.32
C THR A 7 4.69 6.82 -12.94
N ASP A 8 5.67 6.38 -12.12
CA ASP A 8 6.72 5.48 -12.58
C ASP A 8 6.28 3.99 -12.54
N LEU A 9 5.18 3.71 -11.83
CA LEU A 9 4.63 2.38 -11.65
C LEU A 9 3.17 2.36 -12.13
N TYR A 10 2.91 1.66 -13.22
CA TYR A 10 1.56 1.40 -13.73
C TYR A 10 1.59 0.09 -14.53
N THR A 11 1.88 -1.00 -13.82
CA THR A 11 2.07 -2.33 -14.39
C THR A 11 0.87 -3.22 -14.11
N THR A 12 0.87 -4.42 -14.67
CA THR A 12 -0.09 -5.47 -14.32
C THR A 12 0.15 -6.02 -12.90
N ASN A 13 1.34 -5.79 -12.34
CA ASN A 13 1.65 -6.20 -10.97
C ASN A 13 0.93 -5.29 -9.98
N THR A 14 0.17 -5.90 -9.08
CA THR A 14 -0.58 -5.19 -8.04
C THR A 14 0.36 -4.75 -6.92
N ASN A 15 0.45 -3.45 -6.69
CA ASN A 15 1.06 -2.87 -5.50
C ASN A 15 0.21 -1.69 -5.03
N GLY A 16 0.42 -1.23 -3.80
CA GLY A 16 -0.40 -0.17 -3.19
C GLY A 16 -0.48 1.12 -4.02
N VAL A 17 0.60 1.51 -4.70
CA VAL A 17 0.62 2.71 -5.55
C VAL A 17 -0.27 2.52 -6.78
N VAL A 18 -0.12 1.39 -7.48
CA VAL A 18 -0.94 1.07 -8.67
C VAL A 18 -2.41 0.97 -8.30
N THR A 19 -2.73 0.33 -7.17
CA THR A 19 -4.11 0.22 -6.67
C THR A 19 -4.70 1.60 -6.37
N SER A 20 -3.97 2.46 -5.64
CA SER A 20 -4.40 3.82 -5.33
C SER A 20 -4.65 4.65 -6.58
N VAL A 21 -3.73 4.61 -7.56
CA VAL A 21 -3.87 5.33 -8.83
C VAL A 21 -5.07 4.85 -9.63
N ARG A 22 -5.28 3.53 -9.74
CA ARG A 22 -6.44 2.97 -10.47
C ARG A 22 -7.77 3.35 -9.82
N ASN A 23 -7.87 3.23 -8.50
CA ASN A 23 -9.06 3.61 -7.76
C ASN A 23 -9.38 5.10 -7.94
N LEU A 24 -8.36 5.96 -7.85
CA LEU A 24 -8.52 7.39 -8.08
C LEU A 24 -9.01 7.69 -9.51
N MET A 25 -8.38 7.10 -10.52
CA MET A 25 -8.75 7.30 -11.93
C MET A 25 -10.21 6.91 -12.17
N GLU A 26 -10.59 5.70 -11.73
CA GLU A 26 -11.94 5.19 -11.92
C GLU A 26 -13.01 6.13 -11.34
N GLU A 27 -12.77 6.64 -10.13
CA GLU A 27 -13.74 7.54 -9.48
C GLU A 27 -13.75 8.94 -10.12
N LEU A 28 -12.61 9.48 -10.51
CA LEU A 28 -12.54 10.77 -11.21
C LEU A 28 -13.21 10.70 -12.60
N GLU A 29 -13.04 9.59 -13.34
CA GLU A 29 -13.73 9.38 -14.61
C GLU A 29 -15.26 9.30 -14.43
N LYS A 30 -15.74 8.62 -13.37
CA LYS A 30 -17.18 8.59 -13.01
C LYS A 30 -17.74 9.99 -12.72
N LYS A 31 -16.92 10.87 -12.15
CA LYS A 31 -17.26 12.28 -11.88
C LYS A 31 -17.16 13.18 -13.13
N GLY A 32 -16.79 12.62 -14.30
CA GLY A 32 -16.75 13.31 -15.57
C GLY A 32 -15.44 14.05 -15.87
N HIS A 33 -14.36 13.74 -15.15
CA HIS A 33 -13.04 14.25 -15.50
C HIS A 33 -12.46 13.49 -16.70
N GLU A 34 -11.73 14.20 -17.58
CA GLU A 34 -10.95 13.58 -18.65
C GLU A 34 -9.56 13.26 -18.11
N ILE A 35 -9.24 11.94 -17.97
CA ILE A 35 -8.00 11.48 -17.37
C ILE A 35 -7.06 10.95 -18.45
N ARG A 36 -5.78 11.37 -18.40
CA ARG A 36 -4.68 10.73 -19.13
C ARG A 36 -3.58 10.34 -18.20
N VAL A 37 -2.91 9.22 -18.48
CA VAL A 37 -1.81 8.69 -17.68
C VAL A 37 -0.53 8.67 -18.46
N LEU A 38 0.54 9.21 -17.89
CA LEU A 38 1.90 9.09 -18.40
C LEU A 38 2.72 8.19 -17.45
N THR A 39 3.19 7.07 -17.97
CA THR A 39 3.96 6.10 -17.20
C THR A 39 5.16 5.56 -17.98
N VAL A 40 5.98 4.73 -17.32
CA VAL A 40 7.09 4.04 -17.99
C VAL A 40 6.64 2.67 -18.53
N SER A 41 7.17 2.30 -19.68
CA SER A 41 6.88 1.01 -20.31
C SER A 41 7.75 -0.09 -19.73
N GLU A 42 7.17 -1.26 -19.51
CA GLU A 42 7.94 -2.48 -19.18
C GLU A 42 8.76 -2.99 -20.38
N LYS A 43 8.39 -2.56 -21.59
CA LYS A 43 9.02 -2.96 -22.84
C LYS A 43 9.98 -1.87 -23.33
N LEU A 44 10.97 -2.27 -24.14
CA LEU A 44 11.90 -1.36 -24.83
C LEU A 44 11.22 -0.60 -25.98
N LYS A 45 9.94 -0.29 -25.85
CA LYS A 45 9.13 0.41 -26.87
C LYS A 45 8.10 1.29 -26.17
N SER A 46 7.96 2.55 -26.64
CA SER A 46 6.85 3.41 -26.25
C SER A 46 5.57 2.93 -26.94
N ARG A 47 4.48 2.85 -26.17
CA ARG A 47 3.16 2.46 -26.65
C ARG A 47 2.09 3.31 -25.99
N ARG A 48 0.94 3.39 -26.64
CA ARG A 48 -0.27 4.00 -26.09
C ARG A 48 -1.39 2.98 -26.10
N GLU A 49 -2.11 2.91 -25.01
CA GLU A 49 -3.31 2.09 -24.85
C GLU A 49 -4.39 3.02 -24.29
N ASP A 50 -5.38 3.34 -25.11
CA ASP A 50 -6.44 4.31 -24.82
C ASP A 50 -5.89 5.67 -24.32
N ASN A 51 -6.10 5.99 -23.05
CA ASN A 51 -5.65 7.21 -22.38
C ASN A 51 -4.31 7.05 -21.63
N ILE A 52 -3.63 5.89 -21.75
CA ILE A 52 -2.38 5.58 -21.06
C ILE A 52 -1.20 5.63 -22.03
N TYR A 53 -0.21 6.43 -21.68
CA TYR A 53 1.01 6.69 -22.46
C TYR A 53 2.21 6.04 -21.79
N TYR A 54 2.70 4.93 -22.35
CA TYR A 54 3.85 4.18 -21.83
C TYR A 54 5.13 4.65 -22.51
N MET A 55 6.01 5.29 -21.76
CA MET A 55 7.33 5.76 -22.25
C MET A 55 8.34 4.62 -22.24
N LYS A 56 9.05 4.41 -23.34
CA LYS A 56 10.15 3.44 -23.44
C LYS A 56 11.10 3.59 -22.27
N SER A 57 11.46 2.47 -21.62
CA SER A 57 12.36 2.44 -20.48
C SER A 57 13.31 1.24 -20.48
N LEU A 58 14.39 1.35 -19.68
CA LEU A 58 15.33 0.28 -19.37
C LEU A 58 15.17 -0.13 -17.90
N PRO A 59 15.29 -1.43 -17.58
CA PRO A 59 15.28 -1.87 -16.18
C PRO A 59 16.54 -1.39 -15.45
N LEU A 60 16.36 -0.94 -14.20
CA LEU A 60 17.44 -0.65 -13.26
C LEU A 60 17.49 -1.70 -12.13
N GLY A 61 17.23 -2.95 -12.47
CA GLY A 61 17.06 -4.06 -11.52
C GLY A 61 18.24 -4.33 -10.59
N ALA A 62 19.42 -3.75 -10.86
CA ALA A 62 20.54 -3.78 -9.92
C ALA A 62 20.32 -2.90 -8.68
N ILE A 63 19.41 -1.93 -8.75
CA ILE A 63 19.08 -1.01 -7.65
C ILE A 63 17.83 -1.51 -6.93
N TYR A 64 16.77 -1.80 -7.68
CA TYR A 64 15.52 -2.34 -7.18
C TYR A 64 14.75 -3.03 -8.32
N PRO A 65 14.13 -4.21 -8.12
CA PRO A 65 13.58 -5.03 -9.20
C PRO A 65 12.59 -4.32 -10.12
N ASP A 66 11.76 -3.43 -9.58
CA ASP A 66 10.67 -2.77 -10.32
C ASP A 66 11.03 -1.37 -10.82
N VAL A 67 12.23 -0.84 -10.49
CA VAL A 67 12.65 0.49 -10.93
C VAL A 67 13.09 0.46 -12.39
N ARG A 68 12.54 1.37 -13.17
CA ARG A 68 12.82 1.52 -14.60
C ARG A 68 13.16 2.97 -14.95
N MET A 69 14.14 3.15 -15.82
CA MET A 69 14.58 4.46 -16.29
C MET A 69 14.04 4.72 -17.71
N PRO A 70 13.23 5.75 -17.94
CA PRO A 70 12.82 6.11 -19.29
C PRO A 70 14.02 6.58 -20.10
N VAL A 71 14.10 6.12 -21.35
CA VAL A 71 15.14 6.52 -22.30
C VAL A 71 14.63 7.52 -23.36
N SER A 72 13.39 7.99 -23.21
CA SER A 72 12.78 8.96 -24.10
C SER A 72 13.04 10.37 -23.59
N ASN A 73 13.34 11.28 -24.53
CA ASN A 73 13.54 12.69 -24.21
C ASN A 73 12.22 13.47 -24.16
N TYR A 74 12.28 14.73 -23.74
CA TYR A 74 11.12 15.62 -23.63
C TYR A 74 10.48 16.00 -24.98
N HIS A 75 11.14 15.72 -26.12
CA HIS A 75 10.62 15.94 -27.47
C HIS A 75 9.85 14.73 -28.03
N HIS A 76 9.67 13.67 -27.23
CA HIS A 76 8.89 12.51 -27.63
C HIS A 76 7.45 12.92 -28.00
N ARG A 77 6.89 12.30 -29.07
CA ARG A 77 5.55 12.63 -29.58
C ARG A 77 4.47 12.60 -28.49
N PHE A 78 4.53 11.67 -27.53
CA PHE A 78 3.55 11.57 -26.45
C PHE A 78 3.60 12.79 -25.52
N ILE A 79 4.79 13.31 -25.22
CA ILE A 79 4.93 14.54 -24.42
C ILE A 79 4.32 15.72 -25.16
N LYS A 80 4.54 15.81 -26.49
CA LYS A 80 3.92 16.86 -27.32
C LYS A 80 2.39 16.73 -27.32
N GLU A 81 1.84 15.52 -27.53
CA GLU A 81 0.40 15.25 -27.50
C GLU A 81 -0.23 15.66 -26.15
N LEU A 82 0.46 15.41 -25.03
CA LEU A 82 -0.01 15.79 -23.69
C LEU A 82 0.06 17.31 -23.47
N ILE A 83 1.06 17.99 -23.99
CA ILE A 83 1.14 19.46 -23.97
C ILE A 83 0.04 20.08 -24.82
N ASP A 84 -0.19 19.56 -26.04
CA ASP A 84 -1.22 20.05 -26.97
C ASP A 84 -2.64 19.79 -26.44
N TRP A 85 -2.83 18.75 -25.61
CA TRP A 85 -4.07 18.44 -24.92
C TRP A 85 -4.40 19.46 -23.80
N LYS A 86 -3.40 20.17 -23.27
CA LYS A 86 -3.55 21.21 -22.26
C LYS A 86 -4.28 20.70 -21.01
N PRO A 87 -3.63 19.91 -20.17
CA PRO A 87 -4.21 19.52 -18.89
C PRO A 87 -4.49 20.74 -18.02
N ASP A 88 -5.61 20.72 -17.30
CA ASP A 88 -5.95 21.73 -16.30
C ASP A 88 -5.09 21.55 -15.05
N LEU A 89 -4.70 20.29 -14.76
CA LEU A 89 -3.91 19.90 -13.59
C LEU A 89 -3.04 18.67 -13.91
N ILE A 90 -1.90 18.57 -13.23
CA ILE A 90 -1.03 17.40 -13.26
C ILE A 90 -0.97 16.80 -11.86
N HIS A 91 -1.39 15.52 -11.70
CA HIS A 91 -1.25 14.80 -10.45
C HIS A 91 -0.11 13.78 -10.54
N SER A 92 0.99 14.08 -9.88
CA SER A 92 2.16 13.20 -9.83
C SER A 92 2.05 12.20 -8.68
N GLN A 93 2.38 10.92 -8.95
CA GLN A 93 2.29 9.82 -8.00
C GLN A 93 3.68 9.25 -7.61
N CYS A 94 4.75 9.73 -8.25
CA CYS A 94 6.13 9.30 -7.98
C CYS A 94 7.09 10.46 -8.16
N GLU A 95 8.18 10.52 -7.36
CA GLU A 95 9.13 11.64 -7.29
C GLU A 95 10.26 11.55 -8.32
N PHE A 96 10.38 10.43 -9.05
CA PHE A 96 11.55 10.19 -9.89
C PHE A 96 11.37 10.67 -11.33
N PHE A 97 11.21 9.74 -12.26
CA PHE A 97 11.28 10.07 -13.69
C PHE A 97 9.99 10.69 -14.20
N SER A 98 8.85 10.16 -13.80
CA SER A 98 7.54 10.70 -14.20
C SER A 98 7.34 12.13 -13.69
N TYR A 99 7.88 12.46 -12.50
CA TYR A 99 7.85 13.82 -11.97
C TYR A 99 8.62 14.82 -12.85
N GLN A 100 9.71 14.37 -13.50
CA GLN A 100 10.46 15.25 -14.42
C GLN A 100 9.61 15.60 -15.66
N TYR A 101 8.87 14.62 -16.19
CA TYR A 101 7.92 14.88 -17.29
C TYR A 101 6.77 15.77 -16.82
N ALA A 102 6.20 15.52 -15.64
CA ALA A 102 5.19 16.40 -15.03
C ALA A 102 5.68 17.84 -14.96
N GLY A 103 6.87 18.08 -14.40
CA GLY A 103 7.46 19.43 -14.31
C GLY A 103 7.79 20.05 -15.68
N TYR A 104 8.10 19.26 -16.71
CA TYR A 104 8.29 19.78 -18.05
C TYR A 104 6.97 20.21 -18.71
N ILE A 105 5.94 19.36 -18.60
CA ILE A 105 4.61 19.63 -19.15
C ILE A 105 3.99 20.84 -18.43
N SER A 106 4.05 20.89 -17.09
CA SER A 106 3.59 22.05 -16.29
C SER A 106 4.19 23.37 -16.78
N ARG A 107 5.50 23.43 -16.98
CA ARG A 107 6.16 24.66 -17.50
C ARG A 107 5.69 25.07 -18.89
N LYS A 108 5.21 24.12 -19.71
CA LYS A 108 4.74 24.38 -21.09
C LYS A 108 3.26 24.74 -21.16
N THR A 109 2.46 24.22 -20.23
CA THR A 109 1.01 24.41 -20.23
C THR A 109 0.53 25.42 -19.18
N GLY A 110 1.31 25.65 -18.13
CA GLY A 110 0.91 26.43 -16.94
C GLY A 110 0.11 25.60 -15.93
N ALA A 111 -0.15 24.31 -16.19
CA ALA A 111 -0.93 23.46 -15.30
C ALA A 111 -0.24 23.29 -13.93
N PRO A 112 -0.95 23.49 -12.80
CA PRO A 112 -0.43 23.26 -11.48
C PRO A 112 -0.12 21.76 -11.25
N ILE A 113 0.79 21.49 -10.29
CA ILE A 113 1.16 20.12 -9.90
C ILE A 113 0.65 19.86 -8.49
N VAL A 114 -0.17 18.81 -8.34
CA VAL A 114 -0.44 18.13 -7.07
C VAL A 114 0.41 16.87 -7.03
N HIS A 115 0.94 16.51 -5.85
CA HIS A 115 1.78 15.33 -5.71
C HIS A 115 1.35 14.46 -4.53
N THR A 116 1.12 13.17 -4.76
CA THR A 116 0.91 12.18 -3.68
C THR A 116 2.21 11.46 -3.35
N TYR A 117 2.59 11.47 -2.07
CA TYR A 117 3.81 10.85 -1.56
C TYR A 117 3.54 9.43 -1.05
N HIS A 118 3.73 8.43 -1.91
CA HIS A 118 3.35 7.05 -1.62
C HIS A 118 4.41 6.21 -0.89
N THR A 119 5.68 6.63 -0.88
CA THR A 119 6.76 5.74 -0.43
C THR A 119 7.70 6.43 0.54
N LEU A 120 7.88 5.84 1.72
CA LEU A 120 8.91 6.25 2.67
C LEU A 120 10.28 5.71 2.23
N TYR A 121 10.91 6.40 1.28
CA TYR A 121 12.18 5.96 0.69
C TYR A 121 13.31 5.76 1.69
N GLU A 122 13.25 6.40 2.85
CA GLU A 122 14.23 6.20 3.92
C GLU A 122 14.28 4.77 4.47
N GLN A 123 13.22 3.98 4.26
CA GLN A 123 13.20 2.55 4.58
C GLN A 123 13.96 1.70 3.56
N TYR A 124 14.17 2.23 2.35
CA TYR A 124 14.83 1.53 1.23
C TYR A 124 16.25 2.01 0.96
N VAL A 125 16.71 3.04 1.67
CA VAL A 125 18.04 3.63 1.41
C VAL A 125 19.19 2.70 1.71
N THR A 126 19.00 1.71 2.59
CA THR A 126 20.02 0.70 2.94
C THR A 126 20.42 -0.19 1.74
N TYR A 127 19.57 -0.28 0.73
CA TYR A 127 19.92 -0.97 -0.52
C TYR A 127 20.96 -0.20 -1.37
N ILE A 128 21.11 1.11 -1.14
CA ILE A 128 21.95 1.99 -1.97
C ILE A 128 23.07 2.64 -1.14
N PHE A 129 22.77 2.98 0.13
CA PHE A 129 23.68 3.71 1.00
C PHE A 129 24.17 2.83 2.15
N PRO A 130 25.44 2.98 2.56
CA PRO A 130 26.03 2.19 3.65
C PRO A 130 25.45 2.54 5.05
N SER A 131 24.69 3.62 5.15
CA SER A 131 24.08 4.10 6.39
C SER A 131 22.70 4.65 6.13
N GLN A 132 21.71 4.18 6.92
CA GLN A 132 20.33 4.67 6.86
C GLN A 132 20.24 6.19 7.11
N ARG A 133 21.02 6.73 8.05
CA ARG A 133 21.03 8.18 8.35
C ARG A 133 21.49 9.02 7.16
N ILE A 134 22.56 8.58 6.49
CA ILE A 134 23.08 9.25 5.30
C ILE A 134 22.06 9.18 4.16
N GLY A 135 21.51 8.00 3.92
CA GLY A 135 20.48 7.80 2.90
C GLY A 135 19.23 8.64 3.15
N ALA A 136 18.69 8.64 4.36
CA ALA A 136 17.54 9.45 4.76
C ALA A 136 17.78 10.97 4.54
N PHE A 137 18.98 11.46 4.86
CA PHE A 137 19.35 12.85 4.60
C PHE A 137 19.32 13.21 3.11
N PHE A 138 19.88 12.34 2.24
CA PHE A 138 19.86 12.57 0.80
C PHE A 138 18.44 12.46 0.22
N VAL A 139 17.65 11.48 0.65
CA VAL A 139 16.25 11.34 0.28
C VAL A 139 15.46 12.57 0.68
N GLY A 140 15.59 13.05 1.91
CA GLY A 140 14.90 14.24 2.38
C GLY A 140 15.24 15.50 1.56
N LYS A 141 16.53 15.70 1.24
CA LYS A 141 16.94 16.81 0.36
C LYS A 141 16.39 16.68 -1.05
N LEU A 142 16.40 15.47 -1.62
CA LEU A 142 15.87 15.22 -2.95
C LEU A 142 14.35 15.45 -2.99
N SER A 143 13.60 14.87 -2.04
CA SER A 143 12.15 15.05 -1.93
C SER A 143 11.79 16.52 -1.78
N LYS A 144 12.43 17.25 -0.85
CA LYS A 144 12.26 18.70 -0.71
C LYS A 144 12.54 19.46 -2.01
N TYR A 145 13.65 19.16 -2.69
CA TYR A 145 14.00 19.82 -3.96
C TYR A 145 12.97 19.57 -5.05
N ARG A 146 12.48 18.32 -5.16
CA ARG A 146 11.47 17.95 -6.14
C ARG A 146 10.13 18.59 -5.83
N LEU A 147 9.62 18.38 -4.64
CA LEU A 147 8.26 18.74 -4.25
C LEU A 147 8.05 20.24 -4.04
N ARG A 148 9.10 21.05 -3.85
CA ARG A 148 8.98 22.51 -3.66
C ARG A 148 8.22 23.23 -4.77
N LYS A 149 8.02 22.57 -5.93
CA LYS A 149 7.30 23.14 -7.08
C LYS A 149 5.87 22.62 -7.20
N ALA A 150 5.46 21.71 -6.35
CA ALA A 150 4.08 21.29 -6.28
C ALA A 150 3.25 22.35 -5.55
N GLU A 151 2.09 22.69 -6.03
CA GLU A 151 1.14 23.61 -5.41
C GLU A 151 0.58 23.01 -4.11
N ALA A 152 0.33 21.69 -4.12
CA ALA A 152 -0.09 20.94 -2.94
C ALA A 152 0.55 19.54 -2.95
N VAL A 153 0.74 18.98 -1.74
CA VAL A 153 1.22 17.62 -1.53
C VAL A 153 0.18 16.83 -0.75
N VAL A 154 -0.10 15.62 -1.18
CA VAL A 154 -0.98 14.66 -0.50
C VAL A 154 -0.11 13.67 0.26
N ALA A 155 -0.35 13.55 1.55
CA ALA A 155 0.25 12.55 2.43
C ALA A 155 -0.82 11.51 2.78
N PRO A 156 -0.57 10.20 2.59
CA PRO A 156 -1.58 9.17 2.88
C PRO A 156 -1.82 8.95 4.39
N SER A 157 -0.99 9.53 5.26
CA SER A 157 -1.14 9.49 6.72
C SER A 157 -0.42 10.66 7.40
N ALA A 158 -0.77 10.94 8.66
CA ALA A 158 -0.08 11.93 9.50
C ALA A 158 1.41 11.59 9.71
N LYS A 159 1.77 10.29 9.70
CA LYS A 159 3.15 9.83 9.70
C LYS A 159 3.94 10.43 8.53
N VAL A 160 3.38 10.32 7.32
CA VAL A 160 4.03 10.83 6.10
C VAL A 160 4.09 12.36 6.11
N GLU A 161 3.04 13.05 6.55
CA GLU A 161 3.10 14.51 6.73
C GLU A 161 4.26 14.90 7.65
N THR A 162 4.37 14.25 8.81
CA THR A 162 5.45 14.50 9.77
C THR A 162 6.83 14.32 9.14
N VAL A 163 7.04 13.25 8.37
CA VAL A 163 8.29 13.00 7.66
C VAL A 163 8.58 14.10 6.64
N LEU A 164 7.61 14.51 5.85
CA LEU A 164 7.78 15.59 4.87
C LEU A 164 8.06 16.95 5.52
N ARG A 165 7.43 17.24 6.65
CA ARG A 165 7.75 18.45 7.47
C ARG A 165 9.19 18.40 8.01
N ASN A 166 9.63 17.24 8.46
CA ASN A 166 11.01 17.02 8.91
C ASN A 166 12.04 17.17 7.77
N TYR A 167 11.69 16.86 6.54
CA TYR A 167 12.51 17.20 5.36
C TYR A 167 12.55 18.71 5.10
N GLY A 168 11.71 19.49 5.78
CA GLY A 168 11.59 20.93 5.64
C GLY A 168 10.75 21.38 4.46
N LEU A 169 9.78 20.55 4.04
CA LEU A 169 8.79 20.92 3.03
C LEU A 169 7.82 21.96 3.62
N ARG A 170 7.61 23.06 2.89
CA ARG A 170 6.74 24.18 3.32
C ARG A 170 5.44 24.29 2.55
N ASN A 171 5.28 23.50 1.50
CA ASN A 171 4.07 23.45 0.68
C ASN A 171 2.84 23.10 1.54
N PRO A 172 1.62 23.43 1.11
CA PRO A 172 0.41 22.82 1.66
C PRO A 172 0.53 21.30 1.61
N ILE A 173 0.31 20.63 2.74
CA ILE A 173 0.24 19.17 2.83
C ILE A 173 -1.16 18.81 3.31
N HIS A 174 -1.84 17.97 2.57
CA HIS A 174 -3.16 17.46 2.89
C HIS A 174 -3.01 15.98 3.25
N VAL A 175 -3.51 15.59 4.43
CA VAL A 175 -3.54 14.19 4.85
C VAL A 175 -4.80 13.56 4.28
N VAL A 176 -4.63 12.77 3.21
CA VAL A 176 -5.74 12.09 2.53
C VAL A 176 -5.36 10.62 2.34
N PRO A 177 -5.95 9.72 3.13
CA PRO A 177 -5.73 8.28 2.98
C PRO A 177 -6.18 7.78 1.61
N SER A 178 -5.39 6.93 0.97
CA SER A 178 -5.79 6.25 -0.26
C SER A 178 -6.98 5.35 -0.03
N GLY A 179 -7.93 5.38 -0.95
CA GLY A 179 -9.14 4.59 -0.87
C GLY A 179 -8.98 3.18 -1.42
N ILE A 180 -9.77 2.25 -0.89
CA ILE A 180 -9.91 0.87 -1.40
C ILE A 180 -11.27 0.65 -2.06
N ALA A 181 -11.37 -0.36 -2.92
CA ALA A 181 -12.62 -0.79 -3.55
C ALA A 181 -13.45 -1.60 -2.53
N LEU A 182 -14.15 -0.93 -1.63
CA LEU A 182 -14.89 -1.56 -0.53
C LEU A 182 -15.91 -2.61 -1.01
N GLU A 183 -16.53 -2.42 -2.18
CA GLU A 183 -17.51 -3.36 -2.71
C GLU A 183 -16.94 -4.78 -2.89
N GLN A 184 -15.65 -4.90 -3.24
CA GLN A 184 -14.97 -6.20 -3.36
C GLN A 184 -14.78 -6.85 -1.99
N HIS A 185 -14.40 -6.06 -0.98
CA HIS A 185 -14.14 -6.55 0.39
C HIS A 185 -15.43 -6.79 1.20
N LYS A 186 -16.56 -6.20 0.81
CA LYS A 186 -17.87 -6.46 1.40
C LYS A 186 -18.50 -7.77 0.92
N GLN A 187 -18.01 -8.35 -0.18
CA GLN A 187 -18.47 -9.65 -0.64
C GLN A 187 -18.12 -10.73 0.38
N ARG A 188 -19.14 -11.35 0.98
CA ARG A 188 -18.93 -12.42 1.95
C ARG A 188 -18.96 -13.76 1.24
N ILE A 189 -17.92 -14.58 1.49
CA ILE A 189 -17.95 -15.99 1.07
C ILE A 189 -18.89 -16.76 1.98
N THR A 190 -19.53 -17.80 1.43
CA THR A 190 -20.40 -18.67 2.26
C THR A 190 -19.57 -19.51 3.22
N GLU A 191 -20.21 -20.04 4.27
CA GLU A 191 -19.50 -20.90 5.21
C GLU A 191 -19.01 -22.19 4.54
N GLU A 192 -19.75 -22.72 3.56
CA GLU A 192 -19.32 -23.86 2.74
C GLU A 192 -18.07 -23.53 1.92
N GLU A 193 -18.02 -22.34 1.33
CA GLU A 193 -16.87 -21.88 0.57
C GLU A 193 -15.67 -21.66 1.49
N ARG A 194 -15.87 -21.08 2.66
CA ARG A 194 -14.83 -20.90 3.68
C ARG A 194 -14.23 -22.24 4.10
N LYS A 195 -15.08 -23.23 4.42
CA LYS A 195 -14.63 -24.59 4.76
C LYS A 195 -13.88 -25.26 3.63
N ARG A 196 -14.38 -25.15 2.41
CA ARG A 196 -13.72 -25.70 1.22
C ARG A 196 -12.32 -25.11 1.02
N ARG A 197 -12.18 -23.79 1.11
CA ARG A 197 -10.89 -23.10 0.97
C ARG A 197 -9.92 -23.44 2.10
N ARG A 198 -10.40 -23.49 3.34
CA ARG A 198 -9.58 -23.92 4.47
C ARG A 198 -9.10 -25.36 4.31
N SER A 199 -9.96 -26.28 3.89
CA SER A 199 -9.60 -27.68 3.61
C SER A 199 -8.57 -27.79 2.48
N ALA A 200 -8.71 -27.01 1.40
CA ALA A 200 -7.74 -26.98 0.29
C ALA A 200 -6.35 -26.51 0.72
N LEU A 201 -6.27 -25.71 1.77
CA LEU A 201 -5.03 -25.22 2.39
C LEU A 201 -4.57 -26.10 3.58
N ASN A 202 -5.22 -27.25 3.82
CA ASN A 202 -4.99 -28.11 4.99
C ASN A 202 -5.15 -27.39 6.33
N ILE A 203 -6.03 -26.40 6.42
CA ILE A 203 -6.37 -25.70 7.67
C ILE A 203 -7.46 -26.51 8.40
N PRO A 204 -7.20 -27.02 9.61
CA PRO A 204 -8.22 -27.73 10.42
C PRO A 204 -9.45 -26.85 10.69
N GLU A 205 -10.63 -27.46 10.85
CA GLU A 205 -11.85 -26.71 11.12
C GLU A 205 -11.80 -25.89 12.40
N ASP A 206 -11.15 -26.43 13.44
CA ASP A 206 -11.03 -25.80 14.76
C ASP A 206 -9.77 -24.96 14.92
N ALA A 207 -8.98 -24.78 13.84
CA ALA A 207 -7.79 -23.94 13.88
C ALA A 207 -8.17 -22.46 14.00
N LEU A 208 -7.39 -21.73 14.82
CA LEU A 208 -7.40 -20.27 14.92
C LEU A 208 -6.33 -19.71 14.00
N VAL A 209 -6.73 -18.94 13.02
CA VAL A 209 -5.86 -18.50 11.92
C VAL A 209 -5.44 -17.05 12.14
N LEU A 210 -4.16 -16.83 12.39
CA LEU A 210 -3.53 -15.52 12.26
C LEU A 210 -3.24 -15.28 10.78
N LEU A 211 -3.63 -14.16 10.25
CA LEU A 211 -3.48 -13.84 8.82
C LEU A 211 -2.53 -12.65 8.64
N ASN A 212 -1.59 -12.80 7.73
CA ASN A 212 -0.87 -11.69 7.14
C ASN A 212 -1.03 -11.74 5.61
N LEU A 213 -1.21 -10.58 4.96
CA LEU A 213 -1.34 -10.51 3.52
C LEU A 213 -0.54 -9.35 2.95
N GLY A 214 0.22 -9.60 1.90
CA GLY A 214 0.99 -8.58 1.20
C GLY A 214 2.23 -9.11 0.49
N ARG A 215 3.06 -8.18 -0.01
CA ARG A 215 4.35 -8.52 -0.60
C ARG A 215 5.33 -8.98 0.48
N LEU A 216 6.02 -10.10 0.25
CA LEU A 216 7.01 -10.64 1.19
C LEU A 216 8.36 -9.92 1.00
N GLY A 217 8.47 -8.72 1.55
CA GLY A 217 9.69 -7.93 1.58
C GLY A 217 10.25 -7.84 3.00
N THR A 218 11.57 -7.64 3.12
CA THR A 218 12.25 -7.53 4.43
C THR A 218 11.71 -6.35 5.25
N GLU A 219 11.26 -5.27 4.58
CA GLU A 219 10.66 -4.10 5.20
C GLU A 219 9.31 -4.37 5.88
N LYS A 220 8.66 -5.51 5.56
CA LYS A 220 7.38 -5.90 6.21
C LYS A 220 7.57 -6.60 7.55
N ASN A 221 8.82 -6.89 7.91
CA ASN A 221 9.20 -7.48 9.21
C ASN A 221 8.44 -8.77 9.56
N LEU A 222 8.20 -9.63 8.56
CA LEU A 222 7.53 -10.91 8.76
C LEU A 222 8.35 -11.90 9.61
N THR A 223 9.65 -11.66 9.73
CA THR A 223 10.52 -12.41 10.65
C THR A 223 10.04 -12.29 12.09
N GLU A 224 9.68 -11.07 12.53
CA GLU A 224 9.09 -10.83 13.85
C GLU A 224 7.72 -11.52 14.00
N VAL A 225 6.88 -11.46 12.95
CA VAL A 225 5.57 -12.16 12.96
C VAL A 225 5.76 -13.67 13.20
N LEU A 226 6.77 -14.28 12.56
CA LEU A 226 7.09 -15.70 12.76
C LEU A 226 7.58 -15.99 14.19
N GLU A 227 8.40 -15.13 14.76
CA GLU A 227 8.89 -15.25 16.16
C GLU A 227 7.73 -15.15 17.15
N LEU A 228 6.89 -14.13 17.02
CA LEU A 228 5.69 -13.94 17.83
C LEU A 228 4.70 -15.11 17.69
N PHE A 229 4.52 -15.59 16.46
CA PHE A 229 3.68 -16.77 16.20
C PHE A 229 4.23 -18.02 16.91
N ALA A 230 5.54 -18.27 16.86
CA ALA A 230 6.16 -19.41 17.50
C ALA A 230 5.98 -19.36 19.04
N MET A 231 6.14 -18.17 19.64
CA MET A 231 5.90 -17.96 21.07
C MET A 231 4.44 -18.22 21.44
N ALA A 232 3.49 -17.63 20.72
CA ALA A 232 2.06 -17.79 20.98
C ALA A 232 1.60 -19.23 20.77
N ARG A 233 2.15 -19.92 19.76
CA ARG A 233 1.81 -21.30 19.49
C ARG A 233 2.25 -22.27 20.59
N ALA A 234 3.34 -21.99 21.29
CA ALA A 234 3.76 -22.79 22.44
C ALA A 234 2.68 -22.86 23.54
N HIS A 235 1.80 -21.86 23.62
CA HIS A 235 0.69 -21.78 24.57
C HIS A 235 -0.67 -22.21 23.97
N ASN A 236 -0.80 -22.21 22.63
CA ASN A 236 -2.05 -22.57 21.95
C ASN A 236 -1.79 -23.42 20.69
N SER A 237 -1.93 -24.73 20.82
CA SER A 237 -1.68 -25.70 19.75
C SER A 237 -2.64 -25.61 18.56
N LYS A 238 -3.74 -24.84 18.64
CA LYS A 238 -4.70 -24.63 17.54
C LYS A 238 -4.33 -23.46 16.64
N LEU A 239 -3.32 -22.66 17.01
CA LEU A 239 -2.88 -21.54 16.19
C LEU A 239 -2.24 -21.99 14.89
N LEU A 240 -2.57 -21.28 13.83
CA LEU A 240 -2.01 -21.44 12.51
C LEU A 240 -1.74 -20.04 11.92
N LEU A 241 -0.62 -19.88 11.22
CA LEU A 241 -0.28 -18.63 10.54
C LEU A 241 -0.46 -18.80 9.03
N LEU A 242 -1.32 -17.98 8.44
CA LEU A 242 -1.55 -17.92 7.00
C LEU A 242 -0.90 -16.65 6.43
N ILE A 243 0.14 -16.85 5.63
CA ILE A 243 0.85 -15.77 4.93
C ILE A 243 0.45 -15.81 3.46
N VAL A 244 -0.28 -14.77 3.03
CA VAL A 244 -0.82 -14.65 1.68
C VAL A 244 -0.01 -13.64 0.88
N GLY A 245 0.58 -14.08 -0.21
CA GLY A 245 1.42 -13.26 -1.07
C GLY A 245 2.77 -13.90 -1.38
N ASP A 246 3.58 -13.17 -2.12
CA ASP A 246 4.92 -13.60 -2.53
C ASP A 246 5.91 -12.43 -2.50
N GLY A 247 7.20 -12.72 -2.61
CA GLY A 247 8.22 -11.70 -2.66
C GLY A 247 9.63 -12.21 -2.38
N PRO A 248 10.63 -11.32 -2.44
CA PRO A 248 12.03 -11.72 -2.34
C PRO A 248 12.41 -12.36 -1.00
N ALA A 249 11.70 -12.06 0.08
CA ALA A 249 11.99 -12.61 1.40
C ALA A 249 11.39 -14.02 1.64
N ARG A 250 10.61 -14.56 0.69
CA ARG A 250 9.90 -15.83 0.90
C ARG A 250 10.79 -16.96 1.39
N HIS A 251 11.88 -17.22 0.70
CA HIS A 251 12.80 -18.32 1.04
C HIS A 251 13.38 -18.15 2.46
N GLU A 252 13.80 -16.92 2.81
CA GLU A 252 14.31 -16.62 4.15
C GLU A 252 13.25 -16.83 5.24
N LEU A 253 11.99 -16.49 4.96
CA LEU A 253 10.88 -16.69 5.89
C LEU A 253 10.53 -18.19 6.07
N GLU A 254 10.60 -18.99 5.00
CA GLU A 254 10.41 -20.45 5.07
C GLU A 254 11.53 -21.10 5.90
N GLU A 255 12.79 -20.69 5.70
CA GLU A 255 13.92 -21.13 6.53
C GLU A 255 13.77 -20.68 8.00
N LYS A 256 13.31 -19.46 8.24
CA LYS A 256 13.06 -18.96 9.58
C LYS A 256 11.98 -19.79 10.29
N ALA A 257 10.88 -20.12 9.61
CA ALA A 257 9.83 -20.97 10.16
C ALA A 257 10.36 -22.38 10.52
N ALA A 258 11.25 -22.94 9.70
CA ALA A 258 11.91 -24.22 9.97
C ALA A 258 12.80 -24.15 11.20
N ASN A 259 13.61 -23.10 11.31
CA ASN A 259 14.52 -22.88 12.45
C ASN A 259 13.76 -22.67 13.77
N LEU A 260 12.56 -22.09 13.72
CA LEU A 260 11.65 -21.93 14.86
C LEU A 260 10.83 -23.20 15.17
N GLY A 261 10.91 -24.24 14.32
CA GLY A 261 10.15 -25.49 14.49
C GLY A 261 8.64 -25.35 14.27
N VAL A 262 8.21 -24.37 13.48
CA VAL A 262 6.77 -24.07 13.24
C VAL A 262 6.33 -24.27 11.80
N SER A 263 7.17 -24.81 10.92
CA SER A 263 6.87 -24.96 9.47
C SER A 263 5.53 -25.66 9.19
N ASP A 264 5.18 -26.71 9.96
CA ASP A 264 3.93 -27.44 9.78
C ASP A 264 2.67 -26.63 10.13
N HIS A 265 2.87 -25.41 10.66
CA HIS A 265 1.81 -24.53 11.16
C HIS A 265 1.83 -23.14 10.52
N VAL A 266 2.69 -22.97 9.50
CA VAL A 266 2.78 -21.72 8.70
C VAL A 266 2.47 -22.10 7.25
N ILE A 267 1.46 -21.47 6.68
CA ILE A 267 1.05 -21.69 5.30
C ILE A 267 1.43 -20.48 4.45
N PHE A 268 2.29 -20.68 3.46
CA PHE A 268 2.63 -19.69 2.45
C PHE A 268 1.85 -20.00 1.18
N THR A 269 0.88 -19.15 0.83
CA THR A 269 0.02 -19.39 -0.36
C THR A 269 0.71 -19.04 -1.69
N GLY A 270 1.71 -18.16 -1.66
CA GLY A 270 2.19 -17.47 -2.86
C GLY A 270 1.22 -16.37 -3.32
N MET A 271 1.45 -15.86 -4.54
CA MET A 271 0.60 -14.83 -5.13
C MET A 271 -0.82 -15.34 -5.34
N VAL A 272 -1.80 -14.52 -4.99
CA VAL A 272 -3.21 -14.77 -5.25
C VAL A 272 -3.76 -13.73 -6.23
N ALA A 273 -4.76 -14.09 -7.01
CA ALA A 273 -5.40 -13.17 -7.94
C ALA A 273 -6.11 -12.03 -7.18
N PRO A 274 -6.08 -10.79 -7.66
CA PRO A 274 -6.69 -9.65 -6.97
C PRO A 274 -8.17 -9.86 -6.61
N GLU A 275 -8.90 -10.57 -7.47
CA GLU A 275 -10.32 -10.88 -7.31
C GLU A 275 -10.56 -11.86 -6.15
N GLU A 276 -9.56 -12.66 -5.79
CA GLU A 276 -9.62 -13.68 -4.75
C GLU A 276 -9.16 -13.16 -3.37
N VAL A 277 -8.49 -11.99 -3.33
CA VAL A 277 -7.86 -11.44 -2.12
C VAL A 277 -8.88 -11.33 -0.97
N HIS A 278 -10.09 -10.84 -1.24
CA HIS A 278 -11.15 -10.71 -0.23
C HIS A 278 -11.50 -12.06 0.43
N ALA A 279 -11.52 -13.14 -0.34
CA ALA A 279 -11.82 -14.47 0.18
C ALA A 279 -10.71 -15.00 1.10
N TYR A 280 -9.44 -14.68 0.80
CA TYR A 280 -8.32 -15.05 1.68
C TYR A 280 -8.34 -14.29 3.02
N TYR A 281 -8.70 -13.00 3.03
CA TYR A 281 -8.90 -12.30 4.31
C TYR A 281 -9.92 -13.01 5.19
N GLN A 282 -11.01 -13.51 4.61
CA GLN A 282 -12.10 -14.18 5.33
C GLN A 282 -11.75 -15.60 5.83
N LEU A 283 -10.55 -16.12 5.51
CA LEU A 283 -10.03 -17.34 6.12
C LEU A 283 -9.38 -17.10 7.49
N GLY A 284 -8.99 -15.86 7.77
CA GLY A 284 -8.37 -15.46 9.03
C GLY A 284 -9.37 -15.26 10.17
N ASP A 285 -8.86 -15.27 11.39
CA ASP A 285 -9.57 -14.93 12.63
C ASP A 285 -9.04 -13.63 13.24
N VAL A 286 -7.75 -13.30 13.02
CA VAL A 286 -7.08 -12.07 13.43
C VAL A 286 -6.07 -11.69 12.35
N PHE A 287 -6.06 -10.44 11.92
CA PHE A 287 -4.99 -9.93 11.06
C PHE A 287 -3.80 -9.48 11.90
N VAL A 288 -2.59 -9.91 11.55
CA VAL A 288 -1.36 -9.60 12.29
C VAL A 288 -0.33 -8.91 11.40
N SER A 289 0.37 -7.92 11.95
CA SER A 289 1.47 -7.24 11.24
C SER A 289 2.50 -6.65 12.20
N ALA A 290 3.77 -6.81 11.85
CA ALA A 290 4.90 -6.18 12.53
C ALA A 290 5.58 -5.07 11.69
N SER A 291 4.94 -4.66 10.58
CA SER A 291 5.49 -3.63 9.70
C SER A 291 5.47 -2.25 10.34
N THR A 292 6.60 -1.56 10.30
CA THR A 292 6.76 -0.13 10.66
C THR A 292 7.14 0.73 9.46
N SER A 293 7.13 0.14 8.26
CA SER A 293 7.54 0.79 7.01
C SER A 293 6.39 1.36 6.19
N GLU A 294 5.14 1.17 6.65
CA GLU A 294 3.97 1.59 5.89
C GLU A 294 3.84 3.12 5.83
N THR A 295 3.39 3.61 4.69
CA THR A 295 2.91 4.99 4.55
C THR A 295 1.48 5.14 5.03
N GLN A 296 0.66 4.12 4.77
CA GLN A 296 -0.74 4.00 5.20
C GLN A 296 -1.08 2.55 5.56
N GLY A 297 -0.57 1.58 4.76
CA GLY A 297 -0.87 0.17 4.95
C GLY A 297 -2.27 -0.21 4.46
N LEU A 298 -2.49 -0.22 3.15
CA LEU A 298 -3.78 -0.61 2.55
C LEU A 298 -4.27 -1.98 3.04
N THR A 299 -3.35 -2.90 3.31
CA THR A 299 -3.68 -4.25 3.82
C THR A 299 -4.38 -4.23 5.19
N TYR A 300 -4.11 -3.24 6.03
CA TYR A 300 -4.84 -3.05 7.30
C TYR A 300 -6.29 -2.64 7.04
N VAL A 301 -6.49 -1.71 6.11
CA VAL A 301 -7.82 -1.25 5.71
C VAL A 301 -8.59 -2.38 5.03
N GLU A 302 -7.95 -3.16 4.16
CA GLU A 302 -8.54 -4.33 3.51
C GLU A 302 -8.93 -5.41 4.52
N ALA A 303 -8.05 -5.73 5.48
CA ALA A 303 -8.34 -6.66 6.57
C ALA A 303 -9.54 -6.20 7.40
N ALA A 304 -9.56 -4.91 7.78
CA ALA A 304 -10.66 -4.30 8.50
C ALA A 304 -11.98 -4.36 7.70
N ALA A 305 -11.94 -4.06 6.39
CA ALA A 305 -13.12 -4.15 5.52
C ALA A 305 -13.68 -5.57 5.41
N ASN A 306 -12.82 -6.59 5.56
CA ASN A 306 -13.23 -7.99 5.63
C ASN A 306 -13.71 -8.42 7.03
N GLY A 307 -13.73 -7.51 8.00
CA GLY A 307 -14.22 -7.77 9.34
C GLY A 307 -13.23 -8.50 10.23
N LEU A 308 -11.92 -8.35 9.98
CA LEU A 308 -10.90 -8.89 10.87
C LEU A 308 -10.53 -7.88 11.96
N PRO A 309 -10.42 -8.30 13.21
CA PRO A 309 -9.73 -7.52 14.22
C PRO A 309 -8.24 -7.45 13.89
N LEU A 310 -7.61 -6.32 14.21
CA LEU A 310 -6.21 -6.05 13.91
C LEU A 310 -5.35 -6.23 15.16
N LEU A 311 -4.23 -6.94 15.04
CA LEU A 311 -3.19 -7.01 16.08
C LEU A 311 -1.86 -6.63 15.42
N CYS A 312 -1.43 -5.39 15.63
CA CYS A 312 -0.35 -4.80 14.86
C CYS A 312 0.72 -4.19 15.76
N ARG A 313 1.96 -4.22 15.30
CA ARG A 313 3.02 -3.45 15.94
C ARG A 313 2.67 -1.97 15.86
N LYS A 314 2.81 -1.26 17.00
CA LYS A 314 2.51 0.16 17.08
C LYS A 314 3.27 0.99 16.07
N ASP A 315 2.55 1.73 15.28
CA ASP A 315 3.09 2.62 14.26
C ASP A 315 2.09 3.75 13.93
N PRO A 316 2.55 5.01 13.77
CA PRO A 316 1.65 6.13 13.46
C PRO A 316 0.86 6.00 12.15
N CYS A 317 1.17 5.06 11.27
CA CYS A 317 0.37 4.81 10.06
C CYS A 317 -0.99 4.16 10.38
N LEU A 318 -1.14 3.59 11.58
CA LEU A 318 -2.38 2.97 12.05
C LEU A 318 -3.42 4.00 12.53
N ASP A 319 -3.03 5.27 12.70
CA ASP A 319 -3.93 6.32 13.14
C ASP A 319 -5.17 6.39 12.24
N GLY A 320 -6.36 6.27 12.86
CA GLY A 320 -7.65 6.27 12.18
C GLY A 320 -8.03 4.93 11.52
N VAL A 321 -7.11 3.96 11.40
CA VAL A 321 -7.37 2.61 10.88
C VAL A 321 -7.57 1.61 12.03
N LEU A 322 -6.66 1.64 13.01
CA LEU A 322 -6.76 0.86 14.24
C LEU A 322 -7.11 1.81 15.40
N ILE A 323 -8.16 1.49 16.13
CA ILE A 323 -8.59 2.18 17.34
C ILE A 323 -8.49 1.19 18.48
N GLU A 324 -7.52 1.42 19.37
CA GLU A 324 -7.15 0.54 20.48
C GLU A 324 -8.37 0.05 21.27
N GLY A 325 -8.44 -1.27 21.46
CA GLY A 325 -9.52 -1.93 22.19
C GLY A 325 -10.90 -1.93 21.52
N ARG A 326 -11.04 -1.26 20.37
CA ARG A 326 -12.29 -1.17 19.63
C ARG A 326 -12.34 -2.13 18.43
N ASN A 327 -11.41 -2.00 17.51
CA ASN A 327 -11.33 -2.87 16.31
C ASN A 327 -9.98 -3.58 16.20
N GLY A 328 -9.10 -3.37 17.16
CA GLY A 328 -7.79 -3.99 17.18
C GLY A 328 -6.98 -3.54 18.39
N TRP A 329 -5.76 -3.99 18.42
CA TRP A 329 -4.79 -3.75 19.48
C TRP A 329 -3.41 -3.49 18.88
N GLU A 330 -2.68 -2.60 19.52
CA GLU A 330 -1.29 -2.36 19.22
C GLU A 330 -0.40 -3.05 20.25
N TYR A 331 0.79 -3.49 19.84
CA TYR A 331 1.82 -4.00 20.74
C TYR A 331 3.17 -3.30 20.48
N GLU A 332 3.97 -3.17 21.53
CA GLU A 332 5.35 -2.67 21.48
C GLU A 332 6.38 -3.74 21.86
N ALA A 333 6.01 -4.70 22.72
CA ALA A 333 6.84 -5.79 23.19
C ALA A 333 6.26 -7.17 22.78
N GLU A 334 7.13 -8.18 22.71
CA GLU A 334 6.78 -9.54 22.29
C GLU A 334 5.82 -10.21 23.29
N GLU A 335 6.04 -10.02 24.59
CA GLU A 335 5.19 -10.54 25.65
C GLU A 335 3.78 -9.93 25.58
N GLU A 336 3.70 -8.63 25.30
CA GLU A 336 2.44 -7.90 25.13
C GLU A 336 1.61 -8.48 23.98
N PHE A 337 2.25 -8.79 22.83
CA PHE A 337 1.59 -9.46 21.71
C PHE A 337 0.93 -10.77 22.14
N CYS A 338 1.65 -11.62 22.87
CA CYS A 338 1.14 -12.91 23.33
C CYS A 338 -0.04 -12.76 24.29
N ASP A 339 0.05 -11.83 25.26
CA ASP A 339 -1.00 -11.59 26.25
C ASP A 339 -2.28 -11.05 25.58
N ILE A 340 -2.15 -10.09 24.66
CA ILE A 340 -3.25 -9.54 23.89
C ILE A 340 -3.90 -10.63 23.02
N LEU A 341 -3.08 -11.39 22.28
CA LEU A 341 -3.58 -12.45 21.42
C LEU A 341 -4.35 -13.50 22.22
N ASP A 342 -3.82 -13.94 23.36
CA ASP A 342 -4.47 -14.88 24.25
C ASP A 342 -5.83 -14.35 24.73
N ALA A 343 -5.92 -13.08 25.10
CA ALA A 343 -7.17 -12.44 25.51
C ALA A 343 -8.21 -12.44 24.37
N ILE A 344 -7.80 -12.08 23.16
CA ILE A 344 -8.66 -12.07 21.96
C ILE A 344 -9.18 -13.48 21.64
N LEU A 345 -8.31 -14.48 21.74
CA LEU A 345 -8.64 -15.85 21.37
C LEU A 345 -9.56 -16.53 22.39
N ARG A 346 -9.43 -16.20 23.67
CA ARG A 346 -10.32 -16.69 24.74
C ARG A 346 -11.72 -16.08 24.72
N ASN A 347 -11.92 -14.96 24.01
CA ASN A 347 -13.19 -14.26 23.96
C ASN A 347 -13.71 -14.12 22.50
N PRO A 348 -14.35 -15.17 21.94
CA PRO A 348 -14.90 -15.12 20.59
C PRO A 348 -15.89 -13.97 20.33
N ALA A 349 -16.69 -13.61 21.35
CA ALA A 349 -17.65 -12.52 21.23
C ALA A 349 -16.94 -11.15 21.08
N GLN A 350 -15.89 -10.90 21.84
CA GLN A 350 -15.07 -9.69 21.71
C GLN A 350 -14.38 -9.63 20.36
N ARG A 351 -13.82 -10.77 19.91
CA ARG A 351 -13.18 -10.88 18.58
C ARG A 351 -14.17 -10.54 17.47
N GLN A 352 -15.38 -11.09 17.52
CA GLN A 352 -16.43 -10.77 16.55
C GLN A 352 -16.81 -9.30 16.60
N ALA A 353 -17.06 -8.74 17.78
CA ALA A 353 -17.39 -7.33 17.94
C ALA A 353 -16.28 -6.42 17.40
N ALA A 354 -15.02 -6.74 17.63
CA ALA A 354 -13.89 -6.00 17.07
C ALA A 354 -13.84 -6.09 15.54
N GLY A 355 -14.14 -7.24 14.96
CA GLY A 355 -14.28 -7.42 13.52
C GLY A 355 -15.41 -6.58 12.91
N ASP A 356 -16.54 -6.53 13.56
CA ASP A 356 -17.68 -5.69 13.12
C ASP A 356 -17.32 -4.19 13.17
N GLN A 357 -16.61 -3.76 14.21
CA GLN A 357 -16.07 -2.40 14.31
C GLN A 357 -15.02 -2.11 13.24
N SER A 358 -14.16 -3.10 12.91
CA SER A 358 -13.20 -2.99 11.81
C SER A 358 -13.90 -2.66 10.49
N ALA A 359 -14.95 -3.42 10.14
CA ALA A 359 -15.70 -3.20 8.91
C ALA A 359 -16.38 -1.81 8.88
N GLN A 360 -16.85 -1.33 10.04
CA GLN A 360 -17.43 0.02 10.16
C GLN A 360 -16.38 1.11 9.94
N ILE A 361 -15.21 1.00 10.57
CA ILE A 361 -14.11 1.96 10.43
C ILE A 361 -13.60 1.98 8.99
N ALA A 362 -13.41 0.80 8.38
CA ALA A 362 -12.98 0.68 7.00
C ALA A 362 -13.91 1.39 5.99
N SER A 363 -15.18 1.59 6.32
CA SER A 363 -16.12 2.29 5.44
C SER A 363 -15.73 3.73 5.12
N CYS A 364 -14.94 4.38 5.96
CA CYS A 364 -14.42 5.73 5.72
C CYS A 364 -13.34 5.76 4.63
N PHE A 365 -12.75 4.62 4.30
CA PHE A 365 -11.66 4.48 3.32
C PHE A 365 -12.16 4.02 1.94
N ASP A 366 -13.39 4.31 1.60
CA ASP A 366 -13.90 4.05 0.25
C ASP A 366 -13.18 4.91 -0.79
N LYS A 367 -12.94 4.32 -1.98
CA LYS A 367 -12.30 5.03 -3.09
C LYS A 367 -13.08 6.26 -3.55
N SER A 368 -14.40 6.30 -3.35
CA SER A 368 -15.23 7.48 -3.66
C SER A 368 -14.92 8.64 -2.71
N ASN A 369 -14.80 8.40 -1.41
CA ASN A 369 -14.42 9.41 -0.42
C ASN A 369 -13.00 9.92 -0.66
N PHE A 370 -12.08 9.02 -1.05
CA PHE A 370 -10.72 9.39 -1.43
C PHE A 370 -10.72 10.33 -2.63
N ALA A 371 -11.44 9.97 -3.70
CA ALA A 371 -11.50 10.78 -4.90
C ALA A 371 -12.15 12.14 -4.65
N GLU A 372 -13.16 12.24 -3.78
CA GLU A 372 -13.81 13.50 -3.39
C GLU A 372 -12.81 14.44 -2.71
N GLN A 373 -12.08 13.94 -1.72
CA GLN A 373 -11.05 14.74 -1.03
C GLN A 373 -9.92 15.19 -1.97
N ILE A 374 -9.54 14.35 -2.94
CA ILE A 374 -8.54 14.72 -3.96
C ILE A 374 -9.09 15.78 -4.91
N GLU A 375 -10.37 15.69 -5.29
CA GLU A 375 -11.04 16.69 -6.14
C GLU A 375 -11.11 18.05 -5.46
N ASP A 376 -11.43 18.12 -4.15
CA ASP A 376 -11.39 19.36 -3.36
C ASP A 376 -10.00 20.03 -3.42
N ILE A 377 -8.92 19.22 -3.36
CA ILE A 377 -7.55 19.73 -3.50
C ILE A 377 -7.33 20.27 -4.91
N TYR A 378 -7.81 19.57 -5.95
CA TYR A 378 -7.68 20.04 -7.33
C TYR A 378 -8.37 21.39 -7.53
N GLU A 379 -9.60 21.55 -7.01
CA GLU A 379 -10.36 22.80 -7.09
C GLU A 379 -9.65 23.95 -6.34
N SER A 380 -8.93 23.64 -5.28
CA SER A 380 -8.19 24.64 -4.52
C SER A 380 -6.95 25.20 -5.23
N VAL A 381 -6.38 24.46 -6.20
CA VAL A 381 -5.13 24.81 -6.88
C VAL A 381 -5.30 25.18 -8.35
N VAL A 382 -6.42 24.80 -8.98
CA VAL A 382 -6.78 25.21 -10.34
C VAL A 382 -7.35 26.63 -10.26
N PRO A 383 -6.81 27.60 -11.04
CA PRO A 383 -7.27 28.97 -11.03
C PRO A 383 -8.73 29.17 -11.46
#